data_e6176427ebfb44f6b3e3c79d10391a06
#
_entry.id   e6176427ebfb44f6b3e3c79d10391a06
#
_cell.length_a   1.000
_cell.length_b   1.000
_cell.length_c   1.000
_cell.angle_alpha   90.00
_cell.angle_beta   90.00
_cell.angle_gamma   90.00
#
_symmetry.space_group_name_H-M   'P 1'
#
loop_
_entity.id
_entity.type
_entity.pdbx_description
1 polymer ?
#
loop_
_entity_poly.entity_id
_entity_poly.type
_entity_poly.pdbx_seq_one_letter_code
_entity_poly.pdbx_strand_id
1 'polypeptide(L)'
;TVTSGIVSALARTAAGITDYSFFIQTDASINPGNSGGALIAMDGRLVGINTAIFSNKRGTGGSVGIGFAVPSNMVKTVVDSVEKGKVVRPWLGATGQTIDPDLAREFELNRPAGVIINKVYPESSAVEAGLKPGDIVLSINNKPIDDRDILRYRIATLPLEKTFSMQIIRNGEPKILRLVARAPLTVPRPDVYKVSGRNPFNGAIVANLSPAFALDNGLDDMKRGVVVVSSGEGSVAERLGLKKGDIVLTVNSKKVSTVKIFKQVVSYRRKLWRISILRDDQVLTTEIPDN
;
A
#
# COMPACT_ATOMS: atom_id res chain seq x y z
N THR A 1 -17.91 15.77 26.56
CA THR A 1 -18.44 16.75 25.60
C THR A 1 -19.19 15.97 24.52
N VAL A 2 -20.36 16.45 24.13
CA VAL A 2 -21.13 15.94 22.98
C VAL A 2 -21.13 17.04 21.92
N THR A 3 -20.85 16.67 20.69
CA THR A 3 -20.90 17.55 19.52
C THR A 3 -21.73 16.88 18.43
N SER A 4 -22.31 17.64 17.52
CA SER A 4 -23.11 17.12 16.41
C SER A 4 -22.64 17.71 15.08
N GLY A 5 -22.91 17.01 14.00
CA GLY A 5 -22.58 17.41 12.65
C GLY A 5 -23.04 16.35 11.65
N ILE A 6 -22.51 16.41 10.44
CA ILE A 6 -22.80 15.47 9.36
C ILE A 6 -21.54 14.73 8.90
N VAL A 7 -21.73 13.63 8.20
CA VAL A 7 -20.65 12.98 7.42
C VAL A 7 -20.42 13.81 6.16
N SER A 8 -19.28 14.48 6.10
CA SER A 8 -18.92 15.37 4.99
C SER A 8 -18.27 14.63 3.82
N ALA A 9 -17.57 13.53 4.11
CA ALA A 9 -16.97 12.66 3.09
C ALA A 9 -16.60 11.28 3.66
N LEU A 10 -16.43 10.31 2.74
CA LEU A 10 -15.96 8.96 3.05
C LEU A 10 -14.61 8.71 2.37
N ALA A 11 -13.85 7.74 2.91
CA ALA A 11 -12.58 7.27 2.37
C ALA A 11 -11.53 8.38 2.14
N ARG A 12 -11.55 9.42 2.99
CA ARG A 12 -10.55 10.49 2.91
C ARG A 12 -9.20 9.99 3.38
N THR A 13 -8.22 10.11 2.51
CA THR A 13 -6.81 9.94 2.86
C THR A 13 -6.29 11.25 3.44
N ALA A 14 -6.14 11.31 4.76
CA ALA A 14 -5.49 12.46 5.37
C ALA A 14 -3.97 12.30 5.20
N ALA A 15 -3.38 13.14 4.35
CA ALA A 15 -1.95 13.13 4.06
C ALA A 15 -1.14 13.19 5.36
N GLY A 16 -0.30 12.19 5.60
CA GLY A 16 0.68 12.17 6.68
C GLY A 16 0.23 11.53 8.00
N ILE A 17 -0.98 10.93 8.10
CA ILE A 17 -1.41 10.27 9.35
C ILE A 17 -1.06 8.78 9.33
N THR A 18 -1.38 8.04 8.29
CA THR A 18 -0.94 6.63 8.06
C THR A 18 -1.13 6.23 6.61
N ASP A 19 -0.47 5.15 6.15
CA ASP A 19 -0.63 4.58 4.80
C ASP A 19 -2.02 3.97 4.53
N TYR A 20 -2.85 3.79 5.57
CA TYR A 20 -4.22 3.25 5.53
C TYR A 20 -5.24 4.24 6.10
N SER A 21 -5.11 5.50 5.72
CA SER A 21 -5.94 6.61 6.21
C SER A 21 -7.24 6.71 5.40
N PHE A 22 -8.20 5.83 5.67
CA PHE A 22 -9.54 5.91 5.06
C PHE A 22 -10.53 6.45 6.07
N PHE A 23 -10.45 7.73 6.36
CA PHE A 23 -11.26 8.35 7.39
C PHE A 23 -12.65 8.72 6.89
N ILE A 24 -13.61 8.67 7.80
CA ILE A 24 -14.86 9.43 7.68
C ILE A 24 -14.51 10.87 8.03
N GLN A 25 -14.81 11.80 7.13
CA GLN A 25 -14.75 13.23 7.44
C GLN A 25 -16.09 13.69 8.00
N THR A 26 -16.03 14.48 9.08
CA THR A 26 -17.22 15.11 9.71
C THR A 26 -16.93 16.56 10.05
N ASP A 27 -17.96 17.39 10.05
CA ASP A 27 -17.90 18.77 10.55
C ASP A 27 -18.28 18.86 12.04
N ALA A 28 -18.69 17.75 12.65
CA ALA A 28 -18.83 17.69 14.12
C ALA A 28 -17.49 18.09 14.78
N SER A 29 -17.58 19.04 15.72
CA SER A 29 -16.37 19.60 16.36
C SER A 29 -15.58 18.53 17.12
N ILE A 30 -14.44 18.11 16.58
CA ILE A 30 -13.49 17.24 17.24
C ILE A 30 -12.36 18.12 17.81
N ASN A 31 -12.14 18.01 19.10
CA ASN A 31 -11.11 18.77 19.84
C ASN A 31 -10.26 17.80 20.67
N PRO A 32 -9.09 18.22 21.16
CA PRO A 32 -8.33 17.44 22.13
C PRO A 32 -9.19 16.96 23.29
N GLY A 33 -9.18 15.65 23.57
CA GLY A 33 -10.05 14.97 24.52
C GLY A 33 -11.21 14.20 23.89
N ASN A 34 -11.56 14.46 22.63
CA ASN A 34 -12.59 13.67 21.90
C ASN A 34 -11.98 12.45 21.16
N SER A 35 -10.66 12.42 20.97
CA SER A 35 -9.97 11.29 20.30
C SER A 35 -10.17 10.00 21.09
N GLY A 36 -10.49 8.90 20.39
CA GLY A 36 -10.91 7.63 20.99
C GLY A 36 -12.39 7.57 21.33
N GLY A 37 -13.12 8.70 21.31
CA GLY A 37 -14.57 8.77 21.49
C GLY A 37 -15.33 8.26 20.26
N ALA A 38 -16.55 7.80 20.49
CA ALA A 38 -17.42 7.27 19.43
C ALA A 38 -18.02 8.36 18.55
N LEU A 39 -18.02 8.14 17.23
CA LEU A 39 -18.90 8.83 16.29
C LEU A 39 -20.14 7.95 16.11
N ILE A 40 -21.30 8.45 16.52
CA ILE A 40 -22.54 7.69 16.61
C ILE A 40 -23.57 8.29 15.65
N ALA A 41 -24.28 7.44 14.89
CA ALA A 41 -25.38 7.85 14.07
C ALA A 41 -26.64 8.11 14.92
N MET A 42 -27.63 8.82 14.36
CA MET A 42 -28.88 9.17 15.06
C MET A 42 -29.72 7.97 15.53
N ASP A 43 -29.46 6.79 14.95
CA ASP A 43 -30.08 5.50 15.34
C ASP A 43 -29.27 4.72 16.41
N GLY A 44 -28.23 5.35 16.97
CA GLY A 44 -27.39 4.77 18.02
C GLY A 44 -26.27 3.85 17.53
N ARG A 45 -26.12 3.64 16.21
CA ARG A 45 -25.05 2.78 15.67
C ARG A 45 -23.70 3.49 15.69
N LEU A 46 -22.66 2.73 16.03
CA LEU A 46 -21.27 3.21 15.92
C LEU A 46 -20.89 3.38 14.42
N VAL A 47 -20.60 4.59 14.03
CA VAL A 47 -20.13 4.95 12.67
C VAL A 47 -18.62 4.89 12.60
N GLY A 48 -17.94 5.37 13.64
CA GLY A 48 -16.49 5.39 13.70
C GLY A 48 -15.93 5.80 15.06
N ILE A 49 -14.61 5.86 15.13
CA ILE A 49 -13.86 6.33 16.32
C ILE A 49 -13.13 7.62 15.95
N ASN A 50 -13.42 8.69 16.66
CA ASN A 50 -12.77 9.99 16.46
C ASN A 50 -11.25 9.86 16.66
N THR A 51 -10.44 10.42 15.74
CA THR A 51 -9.00 10.22 15.80
C THR A 51 -8.18 11.48 15.58
N ALA A 52 -8.53 12.32 14.61
CA ALA A 52 -7.71 13.45 14.21
C ALA A 52 -8.56 14.63 13.75
N ILE A 53 -7.94 15.82 13.73
CA ILE A 53 -8.50 17.03 13.12
C ILE A 53 -7.52 17.57 12.08
N PHE A 54 -8.02 18.23 11.07
CA PHE A 54 -7.22 19.15 10.27
C PHE A 54 -7.02 20.44 11.03
N SER A 55 -5.77 20.84 11.27
CA SER A 55 -5.43 22.09 11.96
C SER A 55 -4.38 22.86 11.18
N ASN A 56 -4.62 24.13 10.92
CA ASN A 56 -3.68 25.02 10.23
C ASN A 56 -2.51 25.46 11.10
N LYS A 57 -2.54 25.20 12.41
CA LYS A 57 -1.47 25.57 13.35
C LYS A 57 -0.92 24.33 14.05
N ARG A 58 0.40 24.15 13.99
CA ARG A 58 1.09 23.13 14.78
C ARG A 58 0.85 23.40 16.27
N GLY A 59 -0.01 22.58 16.89
CA GLY A 59 -0.02 22.39 18.34
C GLY A 59 -1.07 23.11 19.17
N THR A 60 -1.85 24.10 18.68
CA THR A 60 -2.80 24.87 19.54
C THR A 60 -4.13 25.22 18.90
N GLY A 61 -4.44 24.68 17.73
CA GLY A 61 -5.70 25.00 17.03
C GLY A 61 -6.83 24.03 17.41
N GLY A 62 -8.01 24.57 17.71
CA GLY A 62 -9.24 23.80 17.83
C GLY A 62 -9.76 23.33 16.46
N SER A 63 -10.90 22.65 16.46
CA SER A 63 -11.61 22.20 15.25
C SER A 63 -11.89 23.39 14.32
N VAL A 64 -11.54 23.20 13.04
CA VAL A 64 -11.90 24.12 11.94
C VAL A 64 -13.07 23.59 11.13
N GLY A 65 -13.88 22.67 11.69
CA GLY A 65 -14.99 22.01 10.99
C GLY A 65 -14.52 20.85 10.08
N ILE A 66 -13.30 20.36 10.25
CA ILE A 66 -12.77 19.20 9.53
C ILE A 66 -12.22 18.21 10.55
N GLY A 67 -13.05 17.26 10.93
CA GLY A 67 -12.70 16.15 11.82
C GLY A 67 -12.61 14.84 11.06
N PHE A 68 -11.84 13.89 11.59
CA PHE A 68 -11.64 12.57 11.02
C PHE A 68 -11.92 11.48 12.04
N ALA A 69 -12.66 10.45 11.61
CA ALA A 69 -12.92 9.27 12.39
C ALA A 69 -12.55 8.00 11.62
N VAL A 70 -11.96 7.02 12.32
CA VAL A 70 -11.73 5.68 11.77
C VAL A 70 -13.07 4.98 11.61
N PRO A 71 -13.45 4.50 10.42
CA PRO A 71 -14.71 3.81 10.20
C PRO A 71 -14.89 2.57 11.07
N SER A 72 -16.11 2.32 11.55
CA SER A 72 -16.42 1.19 12.45
C SER A 72 -16.09 -0.19 11.86
N ASN A 73 -16.20 -0.37 10.53
CA ASN A 73 -15.79 -1.59 9.86
C ASN A 73 -14.29 -1.83 9.90
N MET A 74 -13.45 -0.77 9.86
CA MET A 74 -12.01 -0.87 10.07
C MET A 74 -11.69 -1.21 11.53
N VAL A 75 -12.39 -0.58 12.48
CA VAL A 75 -12.27 -0.91 13.90
C VAL A 75 -12.59 -2.39 14.13
N LYS A 76 -13.68 -2.88 13.53
CA LYS A 76 -14.04 -4.30 13.59
C LYS A 76 -12.94 -5.21 13.05
N THR A 77 -12.34 -4.87 11.90
CA THR A 77 -11.21 -5.64 11.34
C THR A 77 -10.03 -5.74 12.32
N VAL A 78 -9.73 -4.64 13.03
CA VAL A 78 -8.68 -4.64 14.05
C VAL A 78 -9.06 -5.52 15.24
N VAL A 79 -10.27 -5.34 15.78
CA VAL A 79 -10.77 -6.12 16.92
C VAL A 79 -10.77 -7.62 16.61
N ASP A 80 -11.30 -8.02 15.45
CA ASP A 80 -11.34 -9.43 15.01
C ASP A 80 -9.92 -10.02 14.79
N SER A 81 -8.91 -9.16 14.68
CA SER A 81 -7.51 -9.56 14.48
C SER A 81 -6.70 -9.64 15.77
N VAL A 82 -7.19 -9.06 16.88
CA VAL A 82 -6.47 -9.02 18.18
C VAL A 82 -6.16 -10.44 18.67
N GLU A 83 -7.11 -11.36 18.56
CA GLU A 83 -6.91 -12.75 18.95
C GLU A 83 -5.83 -13.48 18.13
N LYS A 84 -5.55 -12.99 16.92
CA LYS A 84 -4.54 -13.55 16.00
C LYS A 84 -3.17 -12.88 16.15
N GLY A 85 -3.03 -11.93 17.07
CA GLY A 85 -1.77 -11.23 17.38
C GLY A 85 -1.24 -10.27 16.30
N LYS A 86 -1.86 -10.21 15.12
CA LYS A 86 -1.49 -9.31 14.01
C LYS A 86 -2.71 -8.93 13.20
N VAL A 87 -2.82 -7.62 12.90
CA VAL A 87 -3.85 -7.13 11.98
C VAL A 87 -3.46 -7.50 10.54
N VAL A 88 -4.17 -8.45 9.96
CA VAL A 88 -4.00 -8.85 8.56
C VAL A 88 -5.20 -8.35 7.77
N ARG A 89 -4.93 -7.57 6.73
CA ARG A 89 -5.96 -7.07 5.82
C ARG A 89 -5.94 -7.83 4.51
N PRO A 90 -7.10 -8.02 3.86
CA PRO A 90 -7.12 -8.55 2.51
C PRO A 90 -6.32 -7.70 1.54
N TRP A 91 -5.71 -8.38 0.58
CA TRP A 91 -4.90 -7.79 -0.47
C TRP A 91 -5.42 -8.24 -1.84
N LEU A 92 -5.64 -7.28 -2.73
CA LEU A 92 -6.13 -7.58 -4.07
C LEU A 92 -5.06 -8.21 -4.95
N GLY A 93 -3.82 -7.75 -4.81
CA GLY A 93 -2.73 -8.12 -5.72
C GLY A 93 -2.87 -7.47 -7.10
N ALA A 94 -3.44 -6.29 -7.15
CA ALA A 94 -3.52 -5.48 -8.35
C ALA A 94 -3.40 -3.99 -8.00
N THR A 95 -2.86 -3.21 -8.92
CA THR A 95 -2.82 -1.76 -8.83
C THR A 95 -3.36 -1.13 -10.10
N GLY A 96 -3.88 0.08 -9.97
CA GLY A 96 -4.49 0.83 -11.05
C GLY A 96 -4.50 2.32 -10.78
N GLN A 97 -5.05 3.06 -11.71
CA GLN A 97 -5.25 4.50 -11.59
C GLN A 97 -6.74 4.83 -11.65
N THR A 98 -7.10 5.90 -10.96
CA THR A 98 -8.46 6.45 -11.00
C THR A 98 -8.78 6.90 -12.42
N ILE A 99 -10.01 6.63 -12.87
CA ILE A 99 -10.53 7.13 -14.13
C ILE A 99 -10.83 8.63 -13.96
N ASP A 100 -10.05 9.44 -14.64
CA ASP A 100 -10.29 10.88 -14.77
C ASP A 100 -11.27 11.21 -15.92
N PRO A 101 -11.68 12.47 -16.13
CA PRO A 101 -12.60 12.83 -17.21
C PRO A 101 -12.12 12.50 -18.62
N ASP A 102 -10.78 12.49 -18.86
CA ASP A 102 -10.22 12.20 -20.16
C ASP A 102 -10.29 10.71 -20.47
N LEU A 103 -9.89 9.87 -19.51
CA LEU A 103 -10.04 8.41 -19.58
C LEU A 103 -11.52 8.01 -19.67
N ALA A 104 -12.41 8.68 -18.94
CA ALA A 104 -13.83 8.38 -19.02
C ALA A 104 -14.41 8.58 -20.43
N ARG A 105 -13.95 9.61 -21.14
CA ARG A 105 -14.32 9.84 -22.56
C ARG A 105 -13.71 8.77 -23.49
N GLU A 106 -12.45 8.42 -23.26
CA GLU A 106 -11.76 7.40 -24.07
C GLU A 106 -12.44 6.02 -23.95
N PHE A 107 -12.88 5.67 -22.75
CA PHE A 107 -13.57 4.39 -22.48
C PHE A 107 -15.11 4.48 -22.58
N GLU A 108 -15.65 5.58 -23.11
CA GLU A 108 -17.10 5.81 -23.29
C GLU A 108 -17.93 5.59 -22.02
N LEU A 109 -17.36 5.97 -20.86
CA LEU A 109 -18.04 5.88 -19.58
C LEU A 109 -18.98 7.07 -19.35
N ASN A 110 -20.15 6.84 -18.78
CA ASN A 110 -21.14 7.89 -18.50
C ASN A 110 -20.66 8.94 -17.50
N ARG A 111 -19.64 8.62 -16.70
CA ARG A 111 -19.05 9.52 -15.71
C ARG A 111 -17.60 9.11 -15.39
N PRO A 112 -16.75 10.06 -14.93
CA PRO A 112 -15.40 9.75 -14.47
C PRO A 112 -15.49 9.03 -13.11
N ALA A 113 -15.51 7.70 -13.16
CA ALA A 113 -15.52 6.84 -11.97
C ALA A 113 -14.95 5.48 -12.29
N GLY A 114 -14.35 4.86 -11.29
CA GLY A 114 -13.73 3.55 -11.41
C GLY A 114 -12.21 3.60 -11.38
N VAL A 115 -11.63 2.42 -11.48
CA VAL A 115 -10.18 2.24 -11.46
C VAL A 115 -9.78 1.33 -12.61
N ILE A 116 -8.99 1.83 -13.55
CA ILE A 116 -8.37 1.00 -14.59
C ILE A 116 -7.16 0.27 -14.01
N ILE A 117 -7.14 -1.04 -14.15
CA ILE A 117 -6.06 -1.90 -13.65
C ILE A 117 -4.84 -1.76 -14.56
N ASN A 118 -3.70 -1.42 -13.98
CA ASN A 118 -2.44 -1.28 -14.69
C ASN A 118 -1.55 -2.53 -14.56
N LYS A 119 -1.50 -3.12 -13.36
CA LYS A 119 -0.68 -4.30 -13.07
C LYS A 119 -1.46 -5.27 -12.18
N VAL A 120 -1.24 -6.56 -12.39
CA VAL A 120 -1.74 -7.63 -11.53
C VAL A 120 -0.56 -8.47 -11.07
N TYR A 121 -0.47 -8.73 -9.76
CA TYR A 121 0.61 -9.50 -9.17
C TYR A 121 0.36 -11.00 -9.42
N PRO A 122 1.35 -11.73 -9.93
CA PRO A 122 1.24 -13.18 -10.11
C PRO A 122 0.90 -13.89 -8.79
N GLU A 123 0.14 -15.00 -8.89
CA GLU A 123 -0.27 -15.80 -7.73
C GLU A 123 -1.22 -15.07 -6.74
N SER A 124 -1.76 -13.91 -7.13
CA SER A 124 -2.75 -13.17 -6.34
C SER A 124 -4.17 -13.68 -6.58
N SER A 125 -5.09 -13.35 -5.66
CA SER A 125 -6.53 -13.62 -5.86
C SER A 125 -7.09 -12.91 -7.10
N ALA A 126 -6.51 -11.79 -7.49
CA ALA A 126 -6.87 -11.07 -8.71
C ALA A 126 -6.56 -11.91 -9.96
N VAL A 127 -5.37 -12.52 -10.07
CA VAL A 127 -5.01 -13.41 -11.19
C VAL A 127 -5.89 -14.64 -11.22
N GLU A 128 -6.13 -15.28 -10.08
CA GLU A 128 -6.97 -16.48 -9.98
C GLU A 128 -8.41 -16.22 -10.46
N ALA A 129 -8.94 -15.03 -10.17
CA ALA A 129 -10.25 -14.60 -10.63
C ALA A 129 -10.27 -14.11 -12.08
N GLY A 130 -9.11 -14.04 -12.74
CA GLY A 130 -8.98 -13.60 -14.11
C GLY A 130 -9.06 -12.09 -14.32
N LEU A 131 -8.76 -11.27 -13.28
CA LEU A 131 -8.55 -9.82 -13.42
C LEU A 131 -7.30 -9.57 -14.26
N LYS A 132 -7.37 -8.61 -15.18
CA LYS A 132 -6.30 -8.32 -16.15
C LYS A 132 -5.99 -6.82 -16.20
N PRO A 133 -4.76 -6.43 -16.59
CA PRO A 133 -4.51 -5.05 -17.00
C PRO A 133 -5.49 -4.60 -18.09
N GLY A 134 -5.96 -3.36 -17.99
CA GLY A 134 -7.00 -2.81 -18.87
C GLY A 134 -8.45 -3.00 -18.38
N ASP A 135 -8.70 -3.84 -17.37
CA ASP A 135 -10.02 -3.94 -16.75
C ASP A 135 -10.34 -2.64 -15.97
N ILE A 136 -11.56 -2.16 -16.08
CA ILE A 136 -12.05 -1.03 -15.30
C ILE A 136 -12.95 -1.55 -14.18
N VAL A 137 -12.52 -1.39 -12.93
CA VAL A 137 -13.28 -1.80 -11.75
C VAL A 137 -14.32 -0.72 -11.41
N LEU A 138 -15.59 -1.09 -11.38
CA LEU A 138 -16.71 -0.17 -11.11
C LEU A 138 -17.37 -0.39 -9.76
N SER A 139 -17.41 -1.62 -9.24
CA SER A 139 -18.01 -1.89 -7.93
C SER A 139 -17.45 -3.15 -7.27
N ILE A 140 -17.56 -3.20 -5.93
CA ILE A 140 -17.30 -4.39 -5.11
C ILE A 140 -18.56 -4.64 -4.26
N ASN A 141 -19.13 -5.87 -4.34
CA ASN A 141 -20.36 -6.25 -3.67
C ASN A 141 -21.47 -5.20 -3.89
N ASN A 142 -21.67 -4.78 -5.14
CA ASN A 142 -22.61 -3.72 -5.58
C ASN A 142 -22.37 -2.33 -4.97
N LYS A 143 -21.25 -2.12 -4.27
CA LYS A 143 -20.88 -0.81 -3.75
C LYS A 143 -19.96 -0.12 -4.75
N PRO A 144 -20.27 1.10 -5.22
CA PRO A 144 -19.50 1.77 -6.25
C PRO A 144 -18.06 2.05 -5.83
N ILE A 145 -17.18 2.04 -6.82
CA ILE A 145 -15.78 2.43 -6.74
C ILE A 145 -15.61 3.67 -7.61
N ASP A 146 -15.39 4.80 -7.00
CA ASP A 146 -15.20 6.07 -7.73
C ASP A 146 -13.71 6.34 -8.00
N ASP A 147 -12.82 5.86 -7.11
CA ASP A 147 -11.39 6.10 -7.20
C ASP A 147 -10.56 4.93 -6.61
N ARG A 148 -9.23 5.05 -6.75
CA ARG A 148 -8.27 4.07 -6.25
C ARG A 148 -8.31 3.93 -4.73
N ASP A 149 -8.55 5.00 -4.00
CA ASP A 149 -8.54 4.98 -2.54
C ASP A 149 -9.79 4.26 -2.02
N ILE A 150 -10.95 4.48 -2.64
CA ILE A 150 -12.16 3.73 -2.36
C ILE A 150 -11.98 2.24 -2.69
N LEU A 151 -11.32 1.89 -3.80
CA LEU A 151 -11.00 0.49 -4.12
C LEU A 151 -10.16 -0.15 -3.02
N ARG A 152 -9.05 0.50 -2.61
CA ARG A 152 -8.18 0.02 -1.52
C ARG A 152 -8.95 -0.14 -0.20
N TYR A 153 -9.76 0.84 0.14
CA TYR A 153 -10.60 0.79 1.35
C TYR A 153 -11.56 -0.39 1.33
N ARG A 154 -12.30 -0.57 0.22
CA ARG A 154 -13.27 -1.67 0.08
C ARG A 154 -12.59 -3.02 0.24
N ILE A 155 -11.45 -3.23 -0.40
CA ILE A 155 -10.67 -4.47 -0.27
C ILE A 155 -10.19 -4.67 1.17
N ALA A 156 -9.56 -3.65 1.77
CA ALA A 156 -8.96 -3.75 3.11
C ALA A 156 -9.99 -4.03 4.24
N THR A 157 -11.27 -3.77 3.97
CA THR A 157 -12.36 -3.96 4.93
C THR A 157 -13.21 -5.20 4.67
N LEU A 158 -12.85 -6.02 3.68
CA LEU A 158 -13.50 -7.31 3.47
C LEU A 158 -13.11 -8.30 4.58
N PRO A 159 -14.01 -9.22 4.97
CA PRO A 159 -13.62 -10.34 5.84
C PRO A 159 -12.69 -11.28 5.07
N LEU A 160 -11.57 -11.66 5.71
CA LEU A 160 -10.64 -12.65 5.14
C LEU A 160 -11.34 -13.96 4.82
N GLU A 161 -10.85 -14.63 3.77
CA GLU A 161 -11.33 -15.93 3.25
C GLU A 161 -12.80 -15.93 2.80
N LYS A 162 -13.42 -14.76 2.64
CA LYS A 162 -14.77 -14.65 2.08
C LYS A 162 -14.71 -14.28 0.61
N THR A 163 -15.64 -14.86 -0.15
CA THR A 163 -15.84 -14.49 -1.56
C THR A 163 -16.57 -13.16 -1.68
N PHE A 164 -16.14 -12.34 -2.63
CA PHE A 164 -16.80 -11.10 -3.00
C PHE A 164 -16.92 -10.99 -4.52
N SER A 165 -17.91 -10.19 -4.97
CA SER A 165 -18.11 -9.88 -6.38
C SER A 165 -17.44 -8.57 -6.74
N MET A 166 -16.85 -8.52 -7.94
CA MET A 166 -16.26 -7.32 -8.53
C MET A 166 -16.87 -7.12 -9.91
N GLN A 167 -17.54 -6.00 -10.14
CA GLN A 167 -18.01 -5.62 -11.46
C GLN A 167 -16.92 -4.85 -12.18
N ILE A 168 -16.63 -5.27 -13.40
CA ILE A 168 -15.62 -4.66 -14.27
C ILE A 168 -16.20 -4.39 -15.65
N ILE A 169 -15.56 -3.48 -16.39
CA ILE A 169 -15.68 -3.39 -17.85
C ILE A 169 -14.37 -3.92 -18.44
N ARG A 170 -14.50 -4.79 -19.45
CA ARG A 170 -13.38 -5.31 -20.24
C ARG A 170 -13.73 -5.24 -21.71
N ASN A 171 -12.95 -4.46 -22.50
CA ASN A 171 -13.20 -4.22 -23.92
C ASN A 171 -14.63 -3.70 -24.19
N GLY A 172 -15.10 -2.76 -23.38
CA GLY A 172 -16.46 -2.20 -23.45
C GLY A 172 -17.57 -3.08 -22.86
N GLU A 173 -17.29 -4.35 -22.52
CA GLU A 173 -18.27 -5.30 -22.04
C GLU A 173 -18.29 -5.42 -20.51
N PRO A 174 -19.46 -5.34 -19.85
CA PRO A 174 -19.57 -5.55 -18.41
C PRO A 174 -19.36 -7.03 -18.05
N LYS A 175 -18.58 -7.26 -16.98
CA LYS A 175 -18.32 -8.61 -16.45
C LYS A 175 -18.34 -8.60 -14.94
N ILE A 176 -18.67 -9.74 -14.34
CA ILE A 176 -18.60 -9.94 -12.89
C ILE A 176 -17.54 -11.01 -12.62
N LEU A 177 -16.51 -10.63 -11.86
CA LEU A 177 -15.52 -11.55 -11.33
C LEU A 177 -15.89 -11.93 -9.90
N ARG A 178 -15.56 -13.16 -9.49
CA ARG A 178 -15.67 -13.63 -8.11
C ARG A 178 -14.28 -13.88 -7.57
N LEU A 179 -13.93 -13.16 -6.50
CA LEU A 179 -12.63 -13.20 -5.86
C LEU A 179 -12.76 -13.66 -4.42
N VAL A 180 -11.69 -14.24 -3.89
CA VAL A 180 -11.57 -14.52 -2.45
C VAL A 180 -10.70 -13.44 -1.81
N ALA A 181 -11.17 -12.88 -0.70
CA ALA A 181 -10.43 -11.88 0.08
C ALA A 181 -9.28 -12.55 0.84
N ARG A 182 -8.08 -12.60 0.27
CA ARG A 182 -6.92 -13.27 0.84
C ARG A 182 -5.93 -12.30 1.47
N ALA A 183 -5.21 -12.80 2.47
CA ALA A 183 -4.04 -12.12 3.01
C ALA A 183 -2.97 -11.91 1.92
N PRO A 184 -2.11 -10.88 2.04
CA PRO A 184 -0.98 -10.71 1.14
C PRO A 184 -0.01 -11.89 1.26
N LEU A 185 0.61 -12.25 0.14
CA LEU A 185 1.54 -13.38 0.07
C LEU A 185 2.76 -13.13 0.96
N THR A 186 3.14 -14.15 1.75
CA THR A 186 4.31 -14.12 2.64
C THR A 186 5.57 -14.72 2.01
N VAL A 187 5.46 -15.16 0.78
CA VAL A 187 6.57 -15.73 0.02
C VAL A 187 7.06 -14.77 -1.06
N PRO A 188 8.39 -14.71 -1.31
CA PRO A 188 9.46 -15.40 -0.58
C PRO A 188 9.60 -14.91 0.87
N ARG A 189 10.15 -15.77 1.78
CA ARG A 189 10.48 -15.32 3.14
C ARG A 189 11.47 -14.16 3.08
N PRO A 190 11.37 -13.14 3.95
CA PRO A 190 12.21 -11.94 3.84
C PRO A 190 13.72 -12.20 3.89
N ASP A 191 14.19 -13.20 4.67
CA ASP A 191 15.64 -13.47 4.86
C ASP A 191 16.43 -12.16 5.06
N VAL A 192 16.02 -11.36 6.07
CA VAL A 192 16.61 -10.05 6.35
C VAL A 192 18.12 -10.19 6.60
N TYR A 193 18.93 -9.43 5.86
CA TYR A 193 20.37 -9.51 5.93
C TYR A 193 21.00 -8.13 6.09
N LYS A 194 21.74 -7.94 7.18
CA LYS A 194 22.61 -6.77 7.38
C LYS A 194 23.92 -7.00 6.65
N VAL A 195 24.16 -6.20 5.62
CA VAL A 195 25.32 -6.34 4.76
C VAL A 195 26.56 -5.81 5.46
N SER A 196 27.61 -6.61 5.46
CA SER A 196 28.92 -6.25 6.01
C SER A 196 30.03 -6.62 5.02
N GLY A 197 31.27 -6.21 5.35
CA GLY A 197 32.45 -6.50 4.55
C GLY A 197 32.74 -5.45 3.48
N ARG A 198 33.74 -5.72 2.64
CA ARG A 198 34.24 -4.76 1.64
C ARG A 198 33.45 -4.90 0.34
N ASN A 199 32.32 -4.20 0.28
CA ASN A 199 31.43 -4.14 -0.88
C ASN A 199 30.57 -2.87 -0.85
N PRO A 200 29.96 -2.45 -1.99
CA PRO A 200 29.17 -1.22 -2.08
C PRO A 200 27.91 -1.19 -1.19
N PHE A 201 27.43 -2.34 -0.75
CA PHE A 201 26.22 -2.44 0.07
C PHE A 201 26.50 -2.47 1.57
N ASN A 202 27.78 -2.31 1.98
CA ASN A 202 28.15 -2.36 3.39
C ASN A 202 27.37 -1.32 4.21
N GLY A 203 26.72 -1.82 5.28
CA GLY A 203 25.85 -1.06 6.18
C GLY A 203 24.40 -0.98 5.73
N ALA A 204 24.05 -1.52 4.56
CA ALA A 204 22.64 -1.68 4.19
C ALA A 204 22.00 -2.88 4.89
N ILE A 205 20.69 -2.82 5.05
CA ILE A 205 19.84 -3.97 5.37
C ILE A 205 19.05 -4.29 4.10
N VAL A 206 19.13 -5.54 3.66
CA VAL A 206 18.39 -6.02 2.48
C VAL A 206 17.48 -7.19 2.85
N ALA A 207 16.41 -7.38 2.08
CA ALA A 207 15.48 -8.47 2.27
C ALA A 207 14.90 -8.97 0.95
N ASN A 208 14.42 -10.21 0.92
CA ASN A 208 13.53 -10.65 -0.15
C ASN A 208 12.20 -9.93 -0.02
N LEU A 209 11.69 -9.39 -1.12
CA LEU A 209 10.44 -8.66 -1.15
C LEU A 209 9.28 -9.60 -1.45
N SER A 210 8.40 -9.80 -0.47
CA SER A 210 7.08 -10.37 -0.64
C SER A 210 6.01 -9.29 -0.41
N PRO A 211 4.79 -9.43 -0.95
CA PRO A 211 3.71 -8.46 -0.72
C PRO A 211 3.47 -8.15 0.76
N ALA A 212 3.42 -9.18 1.63
CA ALA A 212 3.25 -8.98 3.06
C ALA A 212 4.38 -8.17 3.69
N PHE A 213 5.64 -8.50 3.34
CA PHE A 213 6.80 -7.76 3.85
C PHE A 213 6.82 -6.32 3.33
N ALA A 214 6.43 -6.11 2.08
CA ALA A 214 6.34 -4.77 1.49
C ALA A 214 5.34 -3.89 2.26
N LEU A 215 4.13 -4.39 2.47
CA LEU A 215 3.08 -3.68 3.22
C LEU A 215 3.50 -3.38 4.67
N ASP A 216 4.12 -4.34 5.36
CA ASP A 216 4.60 -4.15 6.74
C ASP A 216 5.71 -3.08 6.86
N ASN A 217 6.43 -2.80 5.77
CA ASN A 217 7.57 -1.88 5.75
C ASN A 217 7.31 -0.59 4.93
N GLY A 218 6.09 -0.35 4.46
CA GLY A 218 5.76 0.80 3.61
C GLY A 218 6.57 0.80 2.30
N LEU A 219 6.64 -0.35 1.63
CA LEU A 219 7.29 -0.56 0.34
C LEU A 219 6.24 -0.91 -0.71
N ASP A 220 6.63 -0.87 -1.98
CA ASP A 220 5.76 -1.23 -3.09
C ASP A 220 5.48 -2.75 -3.10
N ASP A 221 4.24 -3.12 -2.81
CA ASP A 221 3.76 -4.50 -2.71
C ASP A 221 3.58 -5.20 -4.07
N MET A 222 3.74 -4.46 -5.16
CA MET A 222 3.72 -4.98 -6.53
C MET A 222 5.11 -5.33 -7.07
N LYS A 223 6.18 -5.01 -6.35
CA LYS A 223 7.56 -5.30 -6.73
C LYS A 223 8.06 -6.62 -6.17
N ARG A 224 9.08 -7.17 -6.83
CA ARG A 224 9.75 -8.43 -6.46
C ARG A 224 11.27 -8.27 -6.52
N GLY A 225 11.98 -9.09 -5.76
CA GLY A 225 13.44 -9.16 -5.78
C GLY A 225 14.05 -8.90 -4.42
N VAL A 226 15.28 -8.44 -4.40
CA VAL A 226 16.00 -8.07 -3.17
C VAL A 226 15.91 -6.56 -2.99
N VAL A 227 15.24 -6.14 -1.93
CA VAL A 227 15.01 -4.72 -1.63
C VAL A 227 15.99 -4.22 -0.57
N VAL A 228 16.45 -2.98 -0.71
CA VAL A 228 17.12 -2.22 0.35
C VAL A 228 16.06 -1.74 1.33
N VAL A 229 16.11 -2.25 2.55
CA VAL A 229 15.20 -1.87 3.64
C VAL A 229 15.64 -0.57 4.30
N SER A 230 16.95 -0.44 4.49
CA SER A 230 17.57 0.79 5.02
C SER A 230 19.07 0.82 4.68
N SER A 231 19.66 2.00 4.71
CA SER A 231 21.11 2.23 4.72
C SER A 231 21.49 2.84 6.06
N GLY A 232 22.49 2.29 6.73
CA GLY A 232 22.98 2.80 8.02
C GLY A 232 23.65 4.16 7.84
N GLU A 233 23.50 5.06 8.83
CA GLU A 233 24.13 6.37 8.84
C GLU A 233 25.65 6.26 8.73
N GLY A 234 26.27 7.07 7.86
CA GLY A 234 27.70 7.06 7.57
C GLY A 234 28.23 5.81 6.86
N SER A 235 27.34 4.87 6.46
CA SER A 235 27.73 3.63 5.78
C SER A 235 28.19 3.85 4.33
N VAL A 236 28.88 2.85 3.78
CA VAL A 236 29.22 2.85 2.33
C VAL A 236 27.96 2.93 1.49
N ALA A 237 26.95 2.14 1.84
CA ALA A 237 25.68 2.09 1.13
C ALA A 237 25.00 3.47 1.08
N GLU A 238 24.97 4.21 2.20
CA GLU A 238 24.39 5.55 2.25
C GLU A 238 25.20 6.55 1.41
N ARG A 239 26.54 6.56 1.54
CA ARG A 239 27.42 7.44 0.74
C ARG A 239 27.29 7.22 -0.77
N LEU A 240 27.00 5.99 -1.18
CA LEU A 240 26.71 5.63 -2.57
C LEU A 240 25.26 5.92 -2.98
N GLY A 241 24.46 6.48 -2.08
CA GLY A 241 23.10 6.92 -2.36
C GLY A 241 22.08 5.79 -2.45
N LEU A 242 22.34 4.61 -1.86
CA LEU A 242 21.34 3.55 -1.75
C LEU A 242 20.24 3.97 -0.77
N LYS A 243 18.98 3.83 -1.20
CA LYS A 243 17.80 4.27 -0.44
C LYS A 243 16.85 3.11 -0.16
N LYS A 244 16.03 3.28 0.87
CA LYS A 244 14.90 2.39 1.14
C LYS A 244 14.02 2.28 -0.12
N GLY A 245 13.67 1.05 -0.48
CA GLY A 245 12.85 0.76 -1.66
C GLY A 245 13.63 0.44 -2.94
N ASP A 246 14.93 0.66 -2.98
CA ASP A 246 15.76 0.24 -4.13
C ASP A 246 15.72 -1.28 -4.28
N ILE A 247 15.44 -1.77 -5.48
CA ILE A 247 15.50 -3.19 -5.79
C ILE A 247 16.81 -3.50 -6.49
N VAL A 248 17.62 -4.38 -5.92
CA VAL A 248 18.88 -4.80 -6.51
C VAL A 248 18.61 -5.75 -7.68
N LEU A 249 18.88 -5.31 -8.90
CA LEU A 249 18.64 -6.10 -10.11
C LEU A 249 19.84 -6.97 -10.45
N THR A 250 21.02 -6.38 -10.53
CA THR A 250 22.26 -7.07 -10.86
C THR A 250 23.43 -6.56 -10.04
N VAL A 251 24.38 -7.45 -9.76
CA VAL A 251 25.69 -7.12 -9.23
C VAL A 251 26.73 -7.85 -10.07
N ASN A 252 27.65 -7.11 -10.71
CA ASN A 252 28.65 -7.64 -11.66
C ASN A 252 28.02 -8.56 -12.70
N SER A 253 26.96 -8.10 -13.37
CA SER A 253 26.20 -8.80 -14.40
C SER A 253 25.46 -10.05 -13.92
N LYS A 254 25.57 -10.44 -12.64
CA LYS A 254 24.76 -11.53 -12.07
C LYS A 254 23.42 -11.01 -11.61
N LYS A 255 22.33 -11.60 -12.09
CA LYS A 255 20.97 -11.31 -11.66
C LYS A 255 20.78 -11.68 -10.19
N VAL A 256 20.22 -10.74 -9.40
CA VAL A 256 19.95 -10.89 -7.98
C VAL A 256 18.45 -11.07 -7.78
N SER A 257 18.00 -12.31 -7.63
CA SER A 257 16.56 -12.60 -7.41
C SER A 257 16.24 -12.94 -5.95
N THR A 258 17.22 -13.29 -5.13
CA THR A 258 17.06 -13.63 -3.73
C THR A 258 18.23 -13.14 -2.88
N VAL A 259 18.00 -12.93 -1.58
CA VAL A 259 19.06 -12.59 -0.62
C VAL A 259 20.15 -13.67 -0.58
N LYS A 260 19.81 -14.93 -0.79
CA LYS A 260 20.82 -16.02 -0.89
C LYS A 260 21.80 -15.77 -2.04
N ILE A 261 21.30 -15.43 -3.23
CA ILE A 261 22.15 -15.08 -4.39
C ILE A 261 22.91 -13.79 -4.11
N PHE A 262 22.24 -12.78 -3.53
CA PHE A 262 22.89 -11.54 -3.16
C PHE A 262 24.09 -11.76 -2.25
N LYS A 263 23.94 -12.53 -1.15
CA LYS A 263 25.04 -12.90 -0.23
C LYS A 263 26.22 -13.50 -0.98
N GLN A 264 25.97 -14.42 -1.91
CA GLN A 264 27.03 -15.06 -2.71
C GLN A 264 27.76 -14.06 -3.60
N VAL A 265 27.04 -13.12 -4.24
CA VAL A 265 27.66 -12.19 -5.17
C VAL A 265 28.49 -11.12 -4.45
N VAL A 266 28.05 -10.64 -3.28
CA VAL A 266 28.76 -9.60 -2.52
C VAL A 266 29.90 -10.14 -1.65
N SER A 267 30.01 -11.47 -1.47
CA SER A 267 31.09 -12.09 -0.70
C SER A 267 32.45 -12.12 -1.43
N TYR A 268 32.46 -12.01 -2.74
CA TYR A 268 33.68 -12.03 -3.52
C TYR A 268 34.30 -10.64 -3.63
N ARG A 269 35.59 -10.50 -3.30
CA ARG A 269 36.35 -9.28 -3.57
C ARG A 269 36.43 -8.99 -5.07
N ARG A 270 36.23 -7.72 -5.44
CA ARG A 270 36.29 -7.24 -6.83
C ARG A 270 37.07 -5.94 -6.89
N LYS A 271 37.81 -5.71 -7.95
CA LYS A 271 38.46 -4.42 -8.23
C LYS A 271 37.46 -3.36 -8.69
N LEU A 272 36.39 -3.80 -9.30
CA LEU A 272 35.33 -2.95 -9.82
C LEU A 272 33.98 -3.61 -9.54
N TRP A 273 33.05 -2.84 -9.01
CA TRP A 273 31.67 -3.23 -8.80
C TRP A 273 30.78 -2.54 -9.82
N ARG A 274 30.03 -3.31 -10.62
CA ARG A 274 28.96 -2.80 -11.47
C ARG A 274 27.64 -3.22 -10.84
N ILE A 275 26.84 -2.26 -10.40
CA ILE A 275 25.54 -2.53 -9.76
C ILE A 275 24.43 -1.88 -10.56
N SER A 276 23.31 -2.58 -10.72
CA SER A 276 22.08 -2.03 -11.27
C SER A 276 20.96 -2.19 -10.25
N ILE A 277 20.25 -1.11 -9.98
CA ILE A 277 19.08 -1.07 -9.09
C ILE A 277 17.88 -0.53 -9.85
N LEU A 278 16.68 -0.89 -9.39
CA LEU A 278 15.42 -0.28 -9.80
C LEU A 278 14.98 0.69 -8.71
N ARG A 279 14.82 1.95 -9.07
CA ARG A 279 14.29 3.03 -8.22
C ARG A 279 13.23 3.80 -9.00
N ASP A 280 12.04 4.00 -8.45
CA ASP A 280 10.95 4.76 -9.08
C ASP A 280 10.71 4.35 -10.55
N ASP A 281 10.68 3.02 -10.79
CA ASP A 281 10.55 2.36 -12.10
C ASP A 281 11.66 2.68 -13.13
N GLN A 282 12.77 3.32 -12.67
CA GLN A 282 13.96 3.58 -13.48
C GLN A 282 15.11 2.66 -13.10
N VAL A 283 15.81 2.14 -14.09
CA VAL A 283 17.02 1.33 -13.88
C VAL A 283 18.23 2.27 -13.80
N LEU A 284 18.85 2.29 -12.62
CA LEU A 284 20.08 3.03 -12.37
C LEU A 284 21.25 2.04 -12.35
N THR A 285 22.28 2.31 -13.14
CA THR A 285 23.51 1.50 -13.18
C THR A 285 24.71 2.39 -12.85
N THR A 286 25.57 1.88 -11.96
CA THR A 286 26.80 2.57 -11.58
C THR A 286 27.97 1.60 -11.49
N GLU A 287 29.18 2.12 -11.72
CA GLU A 287 30.44 1.44 -11.55
C GLU A 287 31.20 2.06 -10.39
N ILE A 288 31.67 1.25 -9.46
CA ILE A 288 32.31 1.69 -8.22
C ILE A 288 33.65 0.94 -8.10
N PRO A 289 34.80 1.64 -8.15
CA PRO A 289 36.08 1.01 -7.87
C PRO A 289 36.14 0.59 -6.39
N ASP A 290 36.79 -0.55 -6.13
CA ASP A 290 37.08 -1.02 -4.77
C ASP A 290 38.38 -0.34 -4.28
N ASN A 291 38.20 0.82 -3.66
CA ASN A 291 39.33 1.58 -3.07
C ASN A 291 39.76 1.01 -1.73
#